data_1b1b25d113eca923d78aad399d5d732f
#
_entry.id   1b1b25d113eca923d78aad399d5d732f
#
_cell.length_a   1.000
_cell.length_b   1.000
_cell.length_c   1.000
_cell.angle_alpha   90.00
_cell.angle_beta   90.00
_cell.angle_gamma   90.00
#
_symmetry.space_group_name_H-M   'P 1'
#
loop_
_entity.id
_entity.type
_entity.pdbx_description
1 polymer ?
#
loop_
_entity_poly.entity_id
_entity_poly.type
_entity_poly.pdbx_seq_one_letter_code
_entity_poly.pdbx_strand_id
1 'polypeptide(L)'
;MQNLIRRFLFQYWYFGQPPWDTGVSPPELLDFIQNHEPGRAIDIGCGTGTNAITLATAGWKVTGADFAPRAIKLARQKVNNAGVQIELLVRDATRLQGIDGPFDLAFDLGCFHGIVPQGRAKYLQQLNRILAPGGFWLMYGFLKTEPDESGTGLAEWEVDQILTFLSLIWRRDGFDKGDRSSAWFLFQKPEELVEI
;
A
#
# COMPACT_ATOMS: atom_id res chain seq x y z
N MET A 1 -21.92 4.60 -9.10
CA MET A 1 -21.53 5.65 -10.06
C MET A 1 -20.31 6.44 -9.61
N GLN A 2 -20.24 6.95 -8.37
CA GLN A 2 -19.10 7.73 -7.83
C GLN A 2 -17.72 7.01 -7.92
N ASN A 3 -17.67 5.71 -7.66
CA ASN A 3 -16.42 4.93 -7.76
C ASN A 3 -15.84 4.86 -9.19
N LEU A 4 -16.69 4.81 -10.21
CA LEU A 4 -16.24 4.76 -11.62
C LEU A 4 -15.62 6.11 -12.03
N ILE A 5 -16.28 7.21 -11.70
CA ILE A 5 -15.82 8.58 -12.02
C ILE A 5 -14.47 8.84 -11.35
N ARG A 6 -14.34 8.46 -10.07
CA ARG A 6 -13.08 8.61 -9.32
C ARG A 6 -11.94 7.79 -9.96
N ARG A 7 -12.21 6.55 -10.38
CA ARG A 7 -11.23 5.71 -11.10
C ARG A 7 -10.79 6.33 -12.42
N PHE A 8 -11.72 6.94 -13.16
CA PHE A 8 -11.40 7.66 -14.39
C PHE A 8 -10.51 8.88 -14.13
N LEU A 9 -10.81 9.67 -13.09
CA LEU A 9 -10.00 10.82 -12.70
C LEU A 9 -8.59 10.41 -12.29
N PHE A 10 -8.41 9.35 -11.51
CA PHE A 10 -7.09 8.84 -11.16
C PHE A 10 -6.29 8.35 -12.37
N GLN A 11 -6.93 7.70 -13.36
CA GLN A 11 -6.24 7.35 -14.61
C GLN A 11 -5.78 8.58 -15.38
N TYR A 12 -6.55 9.67 -15.35
CA TYR A 12 -6.22 10.91 -16.04
C TYR A 12 -4.95 11.56 -15.48
N TRP A 13 -4.71 11.46 -14.16
CA TRP A 13 -3.48 11.97 -13.55
C TRP A 13 -2.20 11.36 -14.14
N TYR A 14 -2.25 10.10 -14.58
CA TYR A 14 -1.11 9.43 -15.21
C TYR A 14 -0.87 9.82 -16.68
N PHE A 15 -1.61 10.78 -17.24
CA PHE A 15 -1.24 11.44 -18.50
C PHE A 15 -0.20 12.55 -18.28
N GLY A 16 -0.06 13.06 -17.06
CA GLY A 16 1.02 13.88 -16.56
C GLY A 16 1.84 13.15 -15.50
N GLN A 17 2.50 13.90 -14.65
CA GLN A 17 3.15 13.38 -13.44
C GLN A 17 2.24 13.64 -12.23
N PRO A 18 1.65 12.62 -11.62
CA PRO A 18 0.83 12.81 -10.43
C PRO A 18 1.65 13.40 -9.28
N PRO A 19 1.08 14.26 -8.42
CA PRO A 19 1.81 14.92 -7.34
C PRO A 19 2.36 13.96 -6.27
N TRP A 20 1.86 12.71 -6.23
CA TRP A 20 2.35 11.64 -5.36
C TRP A 20 3.45 10.78 -6.01
N ASP A 21 3.66 10.87 -7.33
CA ASP A 21 4.75 10.15 -8.04
C ASP A 21 6.04 10.98 -7.99
N THR A 22 6.69 10.98 -6.83
CA THR A 22 7.90 11.75 -6.58
C THR A 22 9.14 11.14 -7.22
N GLY A 23 9.08 9.86 -7.61
CA GLY A 23 10.24 9.11 -8.10
C GLY A 23 11.24 8.70 -7.00
N VAL A 24 10.92 8.96 -5.73
CA VAL A 24 11.76 8.65 -4.57
C VAL A 24 10.96 7.84 -3.57
N SER A 25 11.56 6.77 -3.04
CA SER A 25 10.96 5.97 -1.97
C SER A 25 11.10 6.67 -0.62
N PRO A 26 10.08 6.56 0.25
CA PRO A 26 10.09 7.20 1.55
C PRO A 26 11.11 6.55 2.49
N PRO A 27 11.67 7.32 3.45
CA PRO A 27 12.65 6.83 4.41
C PRO A 27 12.13 5.65 5.24
N GLU A 28 10.83 5.59 5.54
CA GLU A 28 10.22 4.49 6.30
C GLU A 28 10.31 3.15 5.56
N LEU A 29 10.19 3.16 4.22
CA LEU A 29 10.40 1.96 3.41
C LEU A 29 11.89 1.57 3.39
N LEU A 30 12.79 2.55 3.29
CA LEU A 30 14.24 2.31 3.30
C LEU A 30 14.69 1.77 4.66
N ASP A 31 14.19 2.34 5.76
CA ASP A 31 14.42 1.85 7.12
C ASP A 31 13.92 0.40 7.28
N PHE A 32 12.72 0.10 6.75
CA PHE A 32 12.18 -1.26 6.79
C PHE A 32 13.09 -2.25 6.06
N ILE A 33 13.50 -1.91 4.84
CA ILE A 33 14.40 -2.74 4.01
C ILE A 33 15.74 -3.01 4.71
N GLN A 34 16.29 -2.02 5.39
CA GLN A 34 17.58 -2.17 6.10
C GLN A 34 17.51 -3.09 7.33
N ASN A 35 16.32 -3.21 7.93
CA ASN A 35 16.14 -3.94 9.19
C ASN A 35 15.44 -5.31 9.02
N HIS A 36 15.09 -5.70 7.79
CA HIS A 36 14.39 -6.97 7.52
C HIS A 36 15.05 -7.69 6.34
N GLU A 37 15.18 -9.02 6.48
CA GLU A 37 15.66 -9.85 5.38
C GLU A 37 14.68 -9.86 4.20
N PRO A 38 15.20 -9.85 2.97
CA PRO A 38 14.36 -9.89 1.79
C PRO A 38 13.50 -11.15 1.71
N GLY A 39 12.21 -10.97 1.50
CA GLY A 39 11.22 -12.01 1.30
C GLY A 39 10.32 -11.69 0.10
N ARG A 40 9.04 -12.03 0.20
CA ARG A 40 8.02 -11.69 -0.80
C ARG A 40 7.31 -10.41 -0.38
N ALA A 41 7.25 -9.43 -1.27
CA ALA A 41 6.57 -8.16 -1.02
C ALA A 41 5.46 -7.90 -2.04
N ILE A 42 4.38 -7.27 -1.59
CA ILE A 42 3.37 -6.69 -2.47
C ILE A 42 3.31 -5.17 -2.25
N ASP A 43 3.38 -4.41 -3.35
CA ASP A 43 3.14 -2.96 -3.37
C ASP A 43 1.70 -2.73 -3.84
N ILE A 44 0.80 -2.37 -2.91
CA ILE A 44 -0.64 -2.20 -3.16
C ILE A 44 -0.94 -0.74 -3.49
N GLY A 45 -1.37 -0.48 -4.72
CA GLY A 45 -1.47 0.87 -5.29
C GLY A 45 -0.11 1.35 -5.79
N CYS A 46 0.67 0.47 -6.41
CA CYS A 46 2.07 0.70 -6.76
C CYS A 46 2.31 1.87 -7.73
N GLY A 47 1.27 2.43 -8.34
CA GLY A 47 1.39 3.54 -9.29
C GLY A 47 2.37 3.23 -10.42
N THR A 48 3.37 4.08 -10.59
CA THR A 48 4.42 3.90 -11.61
C THR A 48 5.59 3.04 -11.14
N GLY A 49 5.49 2.38 -9.98
CA GLY A 49 6.38 1.31 -9.54
C GLY A 49 7.65 1.75 -8.84
N THR A 50 7.77 3.00 -8.40
CA THR A 50 8.99 3.51 -7.74
C THR A 50 9.37 2.65 -6.51
N ASN A 51 8.43 2.41 -5.60
CA ASN A 51 8.68 1.64 -4.38
C ASN A 51 8.86 0.15 -4.66
N ALA A 52 8.11 -0.40 -5.61
CA ALA A 52 8.28 -1.77 -6.08
C ALA A 52 9.70 -2.00 -6.65
N ILE A 53 10.25 -1.03 -7.41
CA ILE A 53 11.62 -1.10 -7.94
C ILE A 53 12.64 -1.05 -6.80
N THR A 54 12.45 -0.16 -5.80
CA THR A 54 13.33 -0.07 -4.63
C THR A 54 13.38 -1.41 -3.86
N LEU A 55 12.21 -2.00 -3.60
CA LEU A 55 12.12 -3.33 -2.96
C LEU A 55 12.84 -4.41 -3.79
N ALA A 56 12.58 -4.47 -5.11
CA ALA A 56 13.21 -5.46 -5.96
C ALA A 56 14.73 -5.29 -6.06
N THR A 57 15.22 -4.05 -6.09
CA THR A 57 16.67 -3.73 -6.07
C THR A 57 17.32 -4.19 -4.76
N ALA A 58 16.57 -4.16 -3.66
CA ALA A 58 17.01 -4.66 -2.36
C ALA A 58 16.84 -6.19 -2.19
N GLY A 59 16.53 -6.92 -3.27
CA GLY A 59 16.46 -8.38 -3.26
C GLY A 59 15.10 -8.98 -2.95
N TRP A 60 14.06 -8.16 -2.72
CA TRP A 60 12.70 -8.66 -2.48
C TRP A 60 12.08 -9.24 -3.76
N LYS A 61 11.29 -10.32 -3.64
CA LYS A 61 10.44 -10.82 -4.72
C LYS A 61 9.14 -10.03 -4.73
N VAL A 62 8.97 -9.13 -5.70
CA VAL A 62 7.92 -8.10 -5.66
C VAL A 62 6.78 -8.40 -6.63
N THR A 63 5.56 -8.23 -6.13
CA THR A 63 4.34 -8.08 -6.93
C THR A 63 3.82 -6.64 -6.73
N GLY A 64 3.60 -5.90 -7.83
CA GLY A 64 2.98 -4.57 -7.81
C GLY A 64 1.57 -4.62 -8.36
N ALA A 65 0.61 -4.07 -7.64
CA ALA A 65 -0.79 -4.02 -8.04
C ALA A 65 -1.31 -2.58 -8.06
N ASP A 66 -1.91 -2.17 -9.16
CA ASP A 66 -2.62 -0.88 -9.27
C ASP A 66 -3.87 -1.05 -10.14
N PHE A 67 -4.94 -0.32 -9.83
CA PHE A 67 -6.17 -0.40 -10.63
C PHE A 67 -6.07 0.33 -11.97
N ALA A 68 -5.10 1.24 -12.15
CA ALA A 68 -4.91 2.06 -13.34
C ALA A 68 -4.01 1.37 -14.37
N PRO A 69 -4.54 0.91 -15.53
CA PRO A 69 -3.72 0.26 -16.56
C PRO A 69 -2.56 1.13 -17.05
N ARG A 70 -2.76 2.47 -17.08
CA ARG A 70 -1.72 3.40 -17.51
C ARG A 70 -0.57 3.47 -16.50
N ALA A 71 -0.86 3.47 -15.19
CA ALA A 71 0.17 3.40 -14.15
C ALA A 71 1.02 2.14 -14.34
N ILE A 72 0.39 0.98 -14.48
CA ILE A 72 1.08 -0.30 -14.72
C ILE A 72 1.90 -0.29 -16.03
N LYS A 73 1.39 0.36 -17.09
CA LYS A 73 2.18 0.52 -18.33
C LYS A 73 3.46 1.31 -18.08
N LEU A 74 3.38 2.42 -17.34
CA LEU A 74 4.53 3.25 -16.97
C LEU A 74 5.48 2.49 -16.01
N ALA A 75 4.92 1.77 -15.04
CA ALA A 75 5.69 0.93 -14.13
C ALA A 75 6.53 -0.11 -14.90
N ARG A 76 5.95 -0.81 -15.88
CA ARG A 76 6.68 -1.78 -16.71
C ARG A 76 7.86 -1.14 -17.46
N GLN A 77 7.70 0.09 -17.95
CA GLN A 77 8.80 0.81 -18.60
C GLN A 77 9.92 1.13 -17.59
N LYS A 78 9.58 1.63 -16.40
CA LYS A 78 10.57 1.92 -15.35
C LYS A 78 11.28 0.63 -14.88
N VAL A 79 10.54 -0.46 -14.69
CA VAL A 79 11.07 -1.78 -14.27
C VAL A 79 12.08 -2.30 -15.31
N ASN A 80 11.74 -2.25 -16.60
CA ASN A 80 12.65 -2.65 -17.67
C ASN A 80 13.93 -1.81 -17.68
N ASN A 81 13.81 -0.49 -17.47
CA ASN A 81 14.96 0.42 -17.44
C ASN A 81 15.84 0.18 -16.19
N ALA A 82 15.24 -0.22 -15.08
CA ALA A 82 15.96 -0.54 -13.84
C ALA A 82 16.62 -1.93 -13.87
N GLY A 83 16.28 -2.78 -14.85
CA GLY A 83 16.86 -4.13 -14.99
C GLY A 83 16.42 -5.10 -13.88
N VAL A 84 15.32 -4.84 -13.19
CA VAL A 84 14.78 -5.69 -12.14
C VAL A 84 13.57 -6.49 -12.62
N GLN A 85 13.20 -7.55 -11.87
CA GLN A 85 12.02 -8.36 -12.18
C GLN A 85 10.93 -8.09 -11.14
N ILE A 86 9.76 -7.67 -11.61
CA ILE A 86 8.58 -7.41 -10.79
C ILE A 86 7.34 -7.91 -11.53
N GLU A 87 6.49 -8.64 -10.84
CA GLU A 87 5.18 -8.98 -11.36
C GLU A 87 4.25 -7.77 -11.24
N LEU A 88 3.82 -7.19 -12.37
CA LEU A 88 2.98 -5.99 -12.39
C LEU A 88 1.59 -6.31 -12.92
N LEU A 89 0.57 -6.09 -12.08
CA LEU A 89 -0.81 -6.49 -12.31
C LEU A 89 -1.78 -5.32 -12.23
N VAL A 90 -2.69 -5.25 -13.20
CA VAL A 90 -3.84 -4.32 -13.10
C VAL A 90 -4.87 -4.97 -12.20
N ARG A 91 -4.95 -4.54 -10.94
CA ARG A 91 -5.87 -5.11 -9.94
C ARG A 91 -6.46 -4.03 -9.04
N ASP A 92 -7.69 -4.26 -8.64
CA ASP A 92 -8.38 -3.47 -7.62
C ASP A 92 -7.95 -3.96 -6.23
N ALA A 93 -7.42 -3.07 -5.42
CA ALA A 93 -6.94 -3.37 -4.07
C ALA A 93 -8.03 -3.99 -3.16
N THR A 94 -9.31 -3.77 -3.46
CA THR A 94 -10.43 -4.36 -2.72
C THR A 94 -10.78 -5.78 -3.16
N ARG A 95 -10.08 -6.33 -4.16
CA ARG A 95 -10.36 -7.67 -4.71
C ARG A 95 -9.13 -8.55 -4.83
N LEU A 96 -7.99 -8.01 -5.27
CA LEU A 96 -6.69 -8.69 -5.47
C LEU A 96 -6.81 -10.11 -6.07
N GLN A 97 -7.69 -10.28 -7.07
CA GLN A 97 -7.96 -11.56 -7.70
C GLN A 97 -6.73 -12.09 -8.44
N GLY A 98 -6.39 -13.38 -8.22
CA GLY A 98 -5.21 -14.01 -8.82
C GLY A 98 -3.89 -13.50 -8.26
N ILE A 99 -3.93 -12.84 -7.10
CA ILE A 99 -2.75 -12.54 -6.29
C ILE A 99 -2.81 -13.46 -5.08
N ASP A 100 -1.87 -14.41 -5.05
CA ASP A 100 -1.80 -15.42 -4.00
C ASP A 100 -0.59 -15.16 -3.11
N GLY A 101 -0.87 -15.04 -1.79
CA GLY A 101 0.14 -14.95 -0.75
C GLY A 101 0.91 -16.27 -0.56
N PRO A 102 1.61 -16.42 0.52
CA PRO A 102 1.80 -15.39 1.53
C PRO A 102 2.84 -14.35 1.13
N PHE A 103 2.66 -13.11 1.61
CA PHE A 103 3.65 -12.04 1.49
C PHE A 103 4.20 -11.69 2.87
N ASP A 104 5.52 -11.50 2.95
CA ASP A 104 6.20 -11.09 4.19
C ASP A 104 6.04 -9.59 4.43
N LEU A 105 5.87 -8.81 3.35
CA LEU A 105 5.58 -7.38 3.39
C LEU A 105 4.42 -7.03 2.46
N ALA A 106 3.41 -6.35 2.97
CA ALA A 106 2.49 -5.51 2.20
C ALA A 106 2.89 -4.04 2.39
N PHE A 107 3.15 -3.34 1.29
CA PHE A 107 3.44 -1.91 1.30
C PHE A 107 2.28 -1.13 0.70
N ASP A 108 1.90 -0.02 1.33
CA ASP A 108 0.80 0.85 0.90
C ASP A 108 1.17 2.32 1.15
N LEU A 109 1.43 3.06 0.10
CA LEU A 109 1.69 4.49 0.16
C LEU A 109 0.46 5.26 -0.33
N GLY A 110 -0.54 5.38 0.55
CA GLY A 110 -1.71 6.21 0.27
C GLY A 110 -2.85 5.55 -0.50
N CYS A 111 -2.83 4.25 -0.73
CA CYS A 111 -3.91 3.52 -1.39
C CYS A 111 -5.11 3.34 -0.44
N PHE A 112 -4.89 2.80 0.75
CA PHE A 112 -5.95 2.46 1.71
C PHE A 112 -6.80 3.66 2.14
N HIS A 113 -6.17 4.75 2.56
CA HIS A 113 -6.89 5.97 2.96
C HIS A 113 -7.68 6.59 1.80
N GLY A 114 -7.22 6.32 0.57
CA GLY A 114 -7.87 6.73 -0.67
C GLY A 114 -9.12 5.93 -1.01
N ILE A 115 -9.34 4.76 -0.43
CA ILE A 115 -10.52 3.92 -0.67
C ILE A 115 -11.72 4.49 0.11
N VAL A 116 -12.89 4.50 -0.54
CA VAL A 116 -14.13 4.87 0.16
C VAL A 116 -14.41 3.91 1.32
N PRO A 117 -14.99 4.36 2.45
CA PRO A 117 -15.15 3.52 3.66
C PRO A 117 -15.76 2.14 3.40
N GLN A 118 -16.77 2.06 2.52
CA GLN A 118 -17.43 0.79 2.16
C GLN A 118 -16.52 -0.22 1.44
N GLY A 119 -15.40 0.25 0.87
CA GLY A 119 -14.40 -0.59 0.22
C GLY A 119 -13.29 -1.07 1.16
N ARG A 120 -13.08 -0.36 2.28
CA ARG A 120 -11.95 -0.62 3.20
C ARG A 120 -12.04 -1.98 3.86
N ALA A 121 -13.23 -2.40 4.29
CA ALA A 121 -13.43 -3.74 4.85
C ALA A 121 -13.01 -4.85 3.85
N LYS A 122 -13.30 -4.67 2.56
CA LYS A 122 -12.87 -5.61 1.53
C LYS A 122 -11.36 -5.59 1.32
N TYR A 123 -10.73 -4.40 1.35
CA TYR A 123 -9.29 -4.28 1.31
C TYR A 123 -8.64 -5.04 2.48
N LEU A 124 -9.10 -4.82 3.70
CA LEU A 124 -8.59 -5.48 4.89
C LEU A 124 -8.77 -7.01 4.84
N GLN A 125 -9.88 -7.48 4.30
CA GLN A 125 -10.11 -8.92 4.06
C GLN A 125 -9.07 -9.48 3.08
N GLN A 126 -8.78 -8.77 1.98
CA GLN A 126 -7.75 -9.20 1.03
C GLN A 126 -6.37 -9.15 1.67
N LEU A 127 -6.03 -8.09 2.39
CA LEU A 127 -4.76 -7.96 3.09
C LEU A 127 -4.54 -9.13 4.05
N ASN A 128 -5.53 -9.45 4.89
CA ASN A 128 -5.43 -10.57 5.84
C ASN A 128 -5.25 -11.92 5.12
N ARG A 129 -5.88 -12.11 3.96
CA ARG A 129 -5.75 -13.33 3.15
C ARG A 129 -4.35 -13.52 2.59
N ILE A 130 -3.71 -12.43 2.15
CA ILE A 130 -2.43 -12.51 1.42
C ILE A 130 -1.21 -12.31 2.31
N LEU A 131 -1.36 -11.72 3.50
CA LEU A 131 -0.25 -11.48 4.41
C LEU A 131 0.11 -12.78 5.15
N ALA A 132 1.41 -13.09 5.21
CA ALA A 132 1.93 -14.22 5.95
C ALA A 132 1.66 -14.07 7.46
N PRO A 133 1.51 -15.16 8.24
CA PRO A 133 1.73 -15.09 9.67
C PRO A 133 3.11 -14.50 9.96
N GLY A 134 3.21 -13.57 10.91
CA GLY A 134 4.43 -12.79 11.17
C GLY A 134 4.73 -11.70 10.12
N GLY A 135 4.01 -11.66 9.00
CA GLY A 135 4.22 -10.66 7.93
C GLY A 135 3.79 -9.25 8.33
N PHE A 136 4.37 -8.26 7.66
CA PHE A 136 4.21 -6.85 7.98
C PHE A 136 3.34 -6.10 6.97
N TRP A 137 2.60 -5.13 7.45
CA TRP A 137 1.96 -4.11 6.62
C TRP A 137 2.50 -2.74 6.97
N LEU A 138 3.32 -2.18 6.08
CA LEU A 138 3.84 -0.81 6.17
C LEU A 138 2.93 0.11 5.37
N MET A 139 2.22 0.99 6.06
CA MET A 139 1.19 1.85 5.47
C MET A 139 1.42 3.32 5.80
N TYR A 140 1.22 4.17 4.79
CA TYR A 140 1.07 5.62 4.95
C TYR A 140 -0.36 6.05 4.65
N GLY A 141 -0.91 6.90 5.49
CA GLY A 141 -2.25 7.44 5.26
C GLY A 141 -2.43 8.85 5.83
N PHE A 142 -3.34 9.61 5.21
CA PHE A 142 -3.87 10.81 5.81
C PHE A 142 -4.79 10.44 6.96
N LEU A 143 -4.80 11.29 7.99
CA LEU A 143 -5.70 11.16 9.13
C LEU A 143 -6.85 12.17 9.01
N LYS A 144 -7.98 11.82 9.57
CA LYS A 144 -9.08 12.73 9.82
C LYS A 144 -8.91 13.35 11.19
N THR A 145 -9.06 14.66 11.28
CA THR A 145 -9.03 15.39 12.55
C THR A 145 -10.37 15.31 13.26
N GLU A 146 -11.46 15.24 12.47
CA GLU A 146 -12.82 15.10 12.98
C GLU A 146 -13.48 13.82 12.43
N PRO A 147 -14.29 13.11 13.22
CA PRO A 147 -14.94 11.84 12.79
C PRO A 147 -15.81 12.01 11.53
N ASP A 148 -16.48 13.15 11.39
CA ASP A 148 -17.41 13.44 10.29
C ASP A 148 -16.74 14.21 9.15
N GLU A 149 -15.42 14.38 9.18
CA GLU A 149 -14.69 15.06 8.13
C GLU A 149 -14.91 14.39 6.77
N SER A 150 -15.37 15.17 5.78
CA SER A 150 -15.53 14.68 4.44
C SER A 150 -14.19 14.51 3.73
N GLY A 151 -14.07 13.53 2.84
CA GLY A 151 -12.88 13.35 2.02
C GLY A 151 -12.09 12.08 2.35
N THR A 152 -10.83 12.09 1.91
CA THR A 152 -9.89 10.97 2.13
C THR A 152 -9.19 11.13 3.47
N GLY A 153 -8.95 10.04 4.15
CA GLY A 153 -8.28 10.00 5.45
C GLY A 153 -8.83 8.86 6.29
N LEU A 154 -8.10 8.49 7.31
CA LEU A 154 -8.45 7.46 8.29
C LEU A 154 -8.94 8.13 9.56
N ALA A 155 -10.08 7.67 10.08
CA ALA A 155 -10.50 7.98 11.43
C ALA A 155 -9.85 6.99 12.41
N GLU A 156 -9.68 7.37 13.68
CA GLU A 156 -9.06 6.50 14.69
C GLU A 156 -9.79 5.15 14.84
N TRP A 157 -11.13 5.14 14.80
CA TRP A 157 -11.91 3.89 14.88
C TRP A 157 -11.61 2.90 13.72
N GLU A 158 -11.13 3.38 12.57
CA GLU A 158 -10.69 2.51 11.47
C GLU A 158 -9.33 1.87 11.78
N VAL A 159 -8.48 2.56 12.53
CA VAL A 159 -7.25 1.99 13.08
C VAL A 159 -7.60 0.90 14.11
N ASP A 160 -8.57 1.16 14.99
CA ASP A 160 -9.07 0.16 15.96
C ASP A 160 -9.59 -1.11 15.27
N GLN A 161 -10.26 -0.98 14.12
CA GLN A 161 -10.67 -2.14 13.32
C GLN A 161 -9.47 -2.95 12.80
N ILE A 162 -8.39 -2.29 12.37
CA ILE A 162 -7.17 -2.97 11.93
C ILE A 162 -6.56 -3.76 13.09
N LEU A 163 -6.58 -3.21 14.31
CA LEU A 163 -6.03 -3.83 15.51
C LEU A 163 -6.79 -5.09 15.97
N THR A 164 -7.95 -5.38 15.39
CA THR A 164 -8.67 -6.64 15.67
C THR A 164 -7.99 -7.88 15.08
N PHE A 165 -7.11 -7.71 14.09
CA PHE A 165 -6.41 -8.83 13.42
C PHE A 165 -4.92 -8.59 13.13
N LEU A 166 -4.42 -7.36 13.33
CA LEU A 166 -3.01 -7.01 13.26
C LEU A 166 -2.55 -6.34 14.55
N SER A 167 -1.30 -6.53 14.91
CA SER A 167 -0.64 -5.82 16.02
C SER A 167 0.03 -4.57 15.49
N LEU A 168 -0.12 -3.44 16.16
CA LEU A 168 0.63 -2.22 15.85
C LEU A 168 2.04 -2.33 16.44
N ILE A 169 3.06 -2.28 15.59
CA ILE A 169 4.47 -2.26 16.02
C ILE A 169 4.89 -0.82 16.33
N TRP A 170 4.60 0.10 15.42
CA TRP A 170 4.79 1.53 15.65
C TRP A 170 3.87 2.39 14.77
N ARG A 171 3.63 3.64 15.22
CA ARG A 171 2.98 4.72 14.50
C ARG A 171 3.87 5.95 14.56
N ARG A 172 4.02 6.67 13.45
CA ARG A 172 4.73 7.94 13.37
C ARG A 172 3.80 8.98 12.75
N ASP A 173 3.30 9.88 13.58
CA ASP A 173 2.44 10.97 13.13
C ASP A 173 3.27 12.08 12.47
N GLY A 174 2.68 12.77 11.50
CA GLY A 174 3.30 13.85 10.77
C GLY A 174 2.28 14.67 9.98
N PHE A 175 2.80 15.47 9.07
CA PHE A 175 1.98 16.32 8.18
C PHE A 175 2.45 16.16 6.74
N ASP A 176 1.51 16.14 5.78
CA ASP A 176 1.79 16.18 4.35
C ASP A 176 1.57 17.60 3.83
N LYS A 177 2.54 18.12 3.07
CA LYS A 177 2.49 19.39 2.31
C LYS A 177 1.76 20.53 3.04
N GLY A 178 2.14 20.81 4.28
CA GLY A 178 1.56 21.85 5.12
C GLY A 178 0.81 21.27 6.32
N ASP A 179 -0.52 21.38 6.34
CA ASP A 179 -1.30 21.18 7.57
C ASP A 179 -2.08 19.86 7.61
N ARG A 180 -1.97 19.01 6.58
CA ARG A 180 -2.75 17.79 6.51
C ARG A 180 -2.16 16.72 7.38
N SER A 181 -2.84 16.37 8.47
CA SER A 181 -2.44 15.28 9.36
C SER A 181 -2.29 13.96 8.60
N SER A 182 -1.20 13.27 8.87
CA SER A 182 -0.87 11.99 8.26
C SER A 182 -0.10 11.12 9.23
N ALA A 183 -0.05 9.83 8.97
CA ALA A 183 0.79 8.93 9.75
C ALA A 183 1.34 7.79 8.90
N TRP A 184 2.49 7.32 9.32
CA TRP A 184 3.02 6.00 8.99
C TRP A 184 2.64 5.01 10.08
N PHE A 185 2.32 3.80 9.65
CA PHE A 185 2.02 2.68 10.53
C PHE A 185 2.81 1.47 10.07
N LEU A 186 3.39 0.75 11.02
CA LEU A 186 3.85 -0.61 10.81
C LEU A 186 2.99 -1.54 11.64
N PHE A 187 2.23 -2.38 10.95
CA PHE A 187 1.46 -3.45 11.56
C PHE A 187 2.14 -4.79 11.29
N GLN A 188 1.90 -5.77 12.17
CA GLN A 188 2.32 -7.14 11.99
C GLN A 188 1.15 -8.09 12.18
N LYS A 189 1.03 -9.07 11.29
CA LYS A 189 0.07 -10.16 11.48
C LYS A 189 0.62 -11.10 12.55
N PRO A 190 -0.17 -11.46 13.57
CA PRO A 190 0.25 -12.44 14.57
C PRO A 190 0.76 -13.72 13.90
N GLU A 191 1.78 -14.33 14.49
CA GLU A 191 2.15 -15.70 14.13
C GLU A 191 1.01 -16.63 14.53
N GLU A 192 0.69 -17.62 13.69
CA GLU A 192 -0.24 -18.67 14.11
C GLU A 192 0.37 -19.37 15.34
N LEU A 193 -0.37 -19.40 16.43
CA LEU A 193 0.03 -20.21 17.58
C LEU A 193 0.09 -21.66 17.09
N VAL A 194 1.30 -22.22 17.01
CA VAL A 194 1.45 -23.66 16.86
C VAL A 194 0.86 -24.27 18.12
N GLU A 195 -0.36 -24.81 18.04
CA GLU A 195 -0.90 -25.66 19.11
C GLU A 195 0.07 -26.84 19.25
N ILE A 196 0.78 -26.85 20.41
CA ILE A 196 1.70 -27.93 20.81
C ILE A 196 0.87 -29.08 21.36
#